data_b2e1cfccfbf8826651ba37f62f8930ba
#
_entry.id   b2e1cfccfbf8826651ba37f62f8930ba
#
_cell.length_a   1.000
_cell.length_b   1.000
_cell.length_c   1.000
_cell.angle_alpha   90.00
_cell.angle_beta   90.00
_cell.angle_gamma   90.00
#
_symmetry.space_group_name_H-M   'P 1'
#
loop_
_entity.id
_entity.type
_entity.pdbx_description
1 polymer ?
#
loop_
_entity_poly.entity_id
_entity_poly.type
_entity_poly.pdbx_seq_one_letter_code
_entity_poly.pdbx_strand_id
1 'polypeptide(L)'
;MQSITARSRPVLRSAQLCLRYRYATDAPSSAPPLLLKLRSDLKTAMKAKDTNRLNVLRGLLAEVTNAAKTAQPLDSDMKLLGLLRKRTSAATQAAKEFSDAGRADLTEKENAAIKVLEEYAGNVETVGEDYIKEVVQSTIDSIKAEAQGAKVVMGDVLKKLLAPGGVFEGKAVEKSQVAKAVRQFLDAK
;
A
#
# COMPACT_ATOMS: atom_id res chain seq x y z
N MET A 1 -19.75 -81.07 -32.97
CA MET A 1 -18.61 -80.14 -32.99
C MET A 1 -19.17 -78.72 -32.97
N GLN A 2 -19.23 -78.15 -31.81
CA GLN A 2 -19.71 -76.77 -31.64
C GLN A 2 -18.52 -75.91 -31.22
N SER A 3 -18.13 -74.95 -32.04
CA SER A 3 -17.06 -74.02 -31.80
C SER A 3 -17.57 -72.85 -30.96
N ILE A 4 -16.98 -72.67 -29.78
CA ILE A 4 -17.27 -71.56 -28.86
C ILE A 4 -16.39 -70.38 -29.28
N THR A 5 -17.02 -69.38 -29.87
CA THR A 5 -16.37 -68.10 -30.17
C THR A 5 -16.35 -67.24 -28.92
N ALA A 6 -15.18 -67.00 -28.33
CA ALA A 6 -14.96 -66.09 -27.23
C ALA A 6 -15.07 -64.64 -27.70
N ARG A 7 -16.10 -63.94 -27.24
CA ARG A 7 -16.26 -62.52 -27.44
C ARG A 7 -15.37 -61.76 -26.43
N SER A 8 -14.29 -61.15 -26.92
CA SER A 8 -13.48 -60.19 -26.17
C SER A 8 -14.25 -58.89 -25.97
N ARG A 9 -14.49 -58.55 -24.72
CA ARG A 9 -15.07 -57.26 -24.34
C ARG A 9 -13.97 -56.18 -24.41
N PRO A 10 -14.19 -55.02 -25.08
CA PRO A 10 -13.24 -53.91 -25.01
C PRO A 10 -13.33 -53.25 -23.61
N VAL A 11 -12.21 -53.25 -22.91
CA VAL A 11 -12.04 -52.47 -21.66
C VAL A 11 -11.99 -51.02 -22.04
N LEU A 12 -13.09 -50.31 -21.84
CA LEU A 12 -13.13 -48.83 -21.89
C LEU A 12 -12.26 -48.31 -20.76
N ARG A 13 -11.01 -47.95 -21.04
CA ARG A 13 -10.21 -47.12 -20.18
C ARG A 13 -10.86 -45.74 -20.13
N SER A 14 -11.59 -45.48 -19.05
CA SER A 14 -12.02 -44.16 -18.70
C SER A 14 -10.78 -43.26 -18.45
N ALA A 15 -10.42 -42.50 -19.47
CA ALA A 15 -9.47 -41.43 -19.31
C ALA A 15 -10.09 -40.41 -18.37
N GLN A 16 -9.70 -40.49 -17.09
CA GLN A 16 -9.97 -39.40 -16.15
C GLN A 16 -9.25 -38.17 -16.67
N LEU A 17 -9.98 -37.29 -17.36
CA LEU A 17 -9.55 -35.94 -17.61
C LEU A 17 -9.42 -35.27 -16.21
N CYS A 18 -8.22 -35.29 -15.68
CA CYS A 18 -7.86 -34.35 -14.63
C CYS A 18 -8.01 -32.97 -15.25
N LEU A 19 -9.15 -32.32 -15.04
CA LEU A 19 -9.28 -30.88 -15.19
C LEU A 19 -8.25 -30.27 -14.24
N ARG A 20 -7.04 -30.04 -14.75
CA ARG A 20 -6.12 -29.10 -14.13
C ARG A 20 -6.85 -27.77 -14.16
N TYR A 21 -7.47 -27.42 -13.04
CA TYR A 21 -7.80 -26.05 -12.72
C TYR A 21 -6.50 -25.29 -12.82
N ARG A 22 -6.21 -24.77 -14.01
CA ARG A 22 -5.28 -23.70 -14.15
C ARG A 22 -5.95 -22.56 -13.40
N TYR A 23 -5.52 -22.33 -12.18
CA TYR A 23 -5.63 -21.00 -11.62
C TYR A 23 -4.96 -20.11 -12.66
N ALA A 24 -5.78 -19.49 -13.50
CA ALA A 24 -5.34 -18.34 -14.25
C ALA A 24 -4.87 -17.37 -13.18
N THR A 25 -3.58 -17.33 -12.97
CA THR A 25 -2.97 -16.13 -12.40
C THR A 25 -3.23 -15.10 -13.46
N ASP A 26 -4.41 -14.45 -13.38
CA ASP A 26 -4.59 -13.15 -13.98
C ASP A 26 -3.35 -12.39 -13.58
N ALA A 27 -2.49 -12.14 -14.57
CA ALA A 27 -1.36 -11.28 -14.37
C ALA A 27 -1.98 -9.94 -14.02
N PRO A 28 -1.89 -9.48 -12.76
CA PRO A 28 -2.50 -8.23 -12.41
C PRO A 28 -1.77 -7.16 -13.20
N SER A 29 -2.53 -6.31 -13.84
CA SER A 29 -2.09 -4.99 -14.23
C SER A 29 -1.02 -4.51 -13.25
N SER A 30 0.23 -4.39 -13.68
CA SER A 30 1.43 -3.93 -12.99
C SER A 30 1.25 -3.72 -11.47
N ALA A 31 1.53 -4.77 -10.69
CA ALA A 31 1.54 -4.64 -9.23
C ALA A 31 2.50 -3.51 -8.84
N PRO A 32 2.14 -2.67 -7.86
CA PRO A 32 2.97 -1.57 -7.41
C PRO A 32 4.41 -2.02 -7.12
N PRO A 33 5.45 -1.27 -7.53
CA PRO A 33 6.84 -1.67 -7.36
C PRO A 33 7.20 -1.91 -5.89
N LEU A 34 6.64 -1.15 -4.97
CA LEU A 34 6.80 -1.39 -3.53
C LEU A 34 6.25 -2.77 -3.11
N LEU A 35 5.11 -3.19 -3.64
CA LEU A 35 4.54 -4.51 -3.33
C LEU A 35 5.43 -5.65 -3.85
N LEU A 36 6.01 -5.48 -5.03
CA LEU A 36 6.97 -6.46 -5.59
C LEU A 36 8.21 -6.55 -4.70
N LYS A 37 8.73 -5.41 -4.23
CA LYS A 37 9.85 -5.34 -3.29
C LYS A 37 9.53 -6.05 -1.97
N LEU A 38 8.38 -5.78 -1.36
CA LEU A 38 7.95 -6.46 -0.13
C LEU A 38 7.90 -7.99 -0.29
N ARG A 39 7.42 -8.48 -1.44
CA ARG A 39 7.38 -9.92 -1.73
C ARG A 39 8.76 -10.54 -1.96
N SER A 40 9.69 -9.82 -2.59
CA SER A 40 11.06 -10.28 -2.78
C SER A 40 11.81 -10.33 -1.45
N ASP A 41 11.65 -9.28 -0.64
CA ASP A 41 12.32 -9.15 0.65
C ASP A 41 11.80 -10.16 1.67
N LEU A 42 10.51 -10.54 1.59
CA LEU A 42 9.99 -11.66 2.36
C LEU A 42 10.77 -12.96 2.09
N LYS A 43 11.05 -13.26 0.82
CA LYS A 43 11.84 -14.46 0.45
C LYS A 43 13.28 -14.37 0.99
N THR A 44 13.87 -13.18 0.94
CA THR A 44 15.23 -12.91 1.45
C THR A 44 15.28 -13.06 2.98
N ALA A 45 14.32 -12.46 3.69
CA ALA A 45 14.20 -12.57 5.14
C ALA A 45 13.95 -14.03 5.61
N MET A 46 13.21 -14.82 4.81
CA MET A 46 13.06 -16.26 5.07
C MET A 46 14.39 -17.01 4.98
N LYS A 47 15.21 -16.70 3.98
CA LYS A 47 16.55 -17.30 3.83
C LYS A 47 17.49 -16.87 4.95
N ALA A 48 17.43 -15.60 5.36
CA ALA A 48 18.24 -15.04 6.43
C ALA A 48 17.76 -15.45 7.84
N LYS A 49 16.57 -16.07 7.96
CA LYS A 49 15.91 -16.42 9.23
C LYS A 49 15.69 -15.21 10.16
N ASP A 50 15.53 -14.02 9.60
CA ASP A 50 15.19 -12.80 10.34
C ASP A 50 13.71 -12.82 10.74
N THR A 51 13.44 -13.25 11.97
CA THR A 51 12.09 -13.41 12.49
C THR A 51 11.33 -12.10 12.64
N ASN A 52 12.02 -11.02 13.02
CA ASN A 52 11.39 -9.71 13.18
C ASN A 52 10.92 -9.16 11.85
N ARG A 53 11.80 -9.14 10.86
CA ARG A 53 11.47 -8.69 9.49
C ARG A 53 10.39 -9.56 8.86
N LEU A 54 10.43 -10.88 9.07
CA LEU A 54 9.40 -11.81 8.60
C LEU A 54 8.01 -11.49 9.17
N ASN A 55 7.91 -11.23 10.46
CA ASN A 55 6.64 -10.93 11.11
C ASN A 55 6.02 -9.63 10.56
N VAL A 56 6.83 -8.58 10.41
CA VAL A 56 6.39 -7.31 9.83
C VAL A 56 5.92 -7.49 8.39
N LEU A 57 6.73 -8.15 7.55
CA LEU A 57 6.40 -8.35 6.13
C LEU A 57 5.16 -9.23 5.93
N ARG A 58 5.02 -10.30 6.71
CA ARG A 58 3.82 -11.15 6.67
C ARG A 58 2.56 -10.37 7.09
N GLY A 59 2.66 -9.56 8.14
CA GLY A 59 1.56 -8.70 8.58
C GLY A 59 1.13 -7.71 7.49
N LEU A 60 2.09 -7.02 6.86
CA LEU A 60 1.81 -6.08 5.76
C LEU A 60 1.16 -6.78 4.56
N LEU A 61 1.72 -7.90 4.11
CA LEU A 61 1.16 -8.65 2.97
C LEU A 61 -0.21 -9.24 3.26
N ALA A 62 -0.49 -9.64 4.50
CA ALA A 62 -1.82 -10.06 4.91
C ALA A 62 -2.84 -8.91 4.82
N GLU A 63 -2.46 -7.70 5.25
CA GLU A 63 -3.33 -6.52 5.11
C GLU A 63 -3.58 -6.14 3.66
N VAL A 64 -2.54 -6.17 2.81
CA VAL A 64 -2.70 -5.95 1.37
C VAL A 64 -3.66 -6.97 0.76
N THR A 65 -3.51 -8.25 1.12
CA THR A 65 -4.39 -9.32 0.64
C THR A 65 -5.82 -9.15 1.14
N ASN A 66 -6.01 -8.69 2.38
CA ASN A 66 -7.32 -8.40 2.93
C ASN A 66 -7.95 -7.19 2.25
N ALA A 67 -7.19 -6.12 2.03
CA ALA A 67 -7.64 -4.93 1.32
C ALA A 67 -8.06 -5.25 -0.13
N ALA A 68 -7.37 -6.16 -0.81
CA ALA A 68 -7.72 -6.61 -2.16
C ALA A 68 -9.10 -7.30 -2.25
N LYS A 69 -9.61 -7.81 -1.12
CA LYS A 69 -10.95 -8.40 -1.01
C LYS A 69 -12.03 -7.39 -0.65
N THR A 70 -11.66 -6.15 -0.35
CA THR A 70 -12.57 -5.05 -0.02
C THR A 70 -12.78 -4.13 -1.22
N ALA A 71 -13.69 -3.17 -1.08
CA ALA A 71 -13.95 -2.16 -2.12
C ALA A 71 -12.78 -1.16 -2.33
N GLN A 72 -11.74 -1.21 -1.51
CA GLN A 72 -10.61 -0.29 -1.55
C GLN A 72 -9.27 -1.06 -1.64
N PRO A 73 -8.93 -1.62 -2.80
CA PRO A 73 -7.67 -2.32 -2.99
C PRO A 73 -6.47 -1.36 -2.88
N LEU A 74 -5.37 -1.87 -2.33
CA LEU A 74 -4.09 -1.16 -2.23
C LEU A 74 -3.28 -1.36 -3.53
N ASP A 75 -3.72 -0.71 -4.58
CA ASP A 75 -3.21 -0.83 -5.95
C ASP A 75 -2.15 0.22 -6.33
N SER A 76 -1.79 1.11 -5.41
CA SER A 76 -0.77 2.14 -5.63
C SER A 76 0.21 2.24 -4.46
N ASP A 77 1.46 2.64 -4.76
CA ASP A 77 2.51 2.84 -3.74
C ASP A 77 2.10 3.87 -2.69
N MET A 78 1.31 4.88 -3.06
CA MET A 78 0.80 5.87 -2.11
C MET A 78 -0.19 5.28 -1.10
N LYS A 79 -1.06 4.36 -1.53
CA LYS A 79 -1.96 3.66 -0.61
C LYS A 79 -1.18 2.71 0.30
N LEU A 80 -0.14 2.05 -0.24
CA LEU A 80 0.77 1.22 0.55
C LEU A 80 1.57 2.06 1.56
N LEU A 81 2.04 3.25 1.17
CA LEU A 81 2.69 4.19 2.09
C LEU A 81 1.76 4.62 3.22
N GLY A 82 0.50 4.91 2.91
CA GLY A 82 -0.52 5.20 3.93
C GLY A 82 -0.70 4.05 4.93
N LEU A 83 -0.69 2.80 4.45
CA LEU A 83 -0.72 1.62 5.30
C LEU A 83 0.53 1.50 6.18
N LEU A 84 1.73 1.69 5.60
CA LEU A 84 3.00 1.67 6.34
C LEU A 84 2.99 2.69 7.48
N ARG A 85 2.62 3.95 7.21
CA ARG A 85 2.55 5.01 8.22
C ARG A 85 1.53 4.72 9.31
N LYS A 86 0.37 4.16 8.96
CA LYS A 86 -0.63 3.73 9.94
C LYS A 86 -0.06 2.66 10.86
N ARG A 87 0.68 1.70 10.32
CA ARG A 87 1.35 0.65 11.10
C ARG A 87 2.47 1.19 11.97
N THR A 88 3.29 2.11 11.45
CA THR A 88 4.34 2.77 12.23
C THR A 88 3.74 3.54 13.41
N SER A 89 2.66 4.29 13.19
CA SER A 89 1.98 5.01 14.27
C SER A 89 1.42 4.06 15.34
N ALA A 90 0.80 2.95 14.94
CA ALA A 90 0.29 1.95 15.88
C ALA A 90 1.42 1.26 16.67
N ALA A 91 2.53 0.90 16.00
CA ALA A 91 3.70 0.30 16.66
C ALA A 91 4.37 1.29 17.62
N THR A 92 4.45 2.58 17.27
CA THR A 92 4.99 3.64 18.14
C THR A 92 4.12 3.81 19.40
N GLN A 93 2.80 3.77 19.25
CA GLN A 93 1.90 3.83 20.38
C GLN A 93 2.04 2.59 21.27
N ALA A 94 2.08 1.39 20.70
CA ALA A 94 2.29 0.15 21.44
C ALA A 94 3.65 0.14 22.19
N ALA A 95 4.72 0.64 21.54
CA ALA A 95 6.04 0.76 22.18
C ALA A 95 6.00 1.67 23.41
N LYS A 96 5.24 2.78 23.38
CA LYS A 96 5.04 3.66 24.52
C LYS A 96 4.28 2.94 25.65
N GLU A 97 3.16 2.29 25.32
CA GLU A 97 2.36 1.55 26.29
C GLU A 97 3.16 0.43 26.95
N PHE A 98 4.00 -0.29 26.21
CA PHE A 98 4.88 -1.31 26.77
C PHE A 98 5.99 -0.71 27.62
N SER A 99 6.54 0.45 27.26
CA SER A 99 7.52 1.18 28.07
C SER A 99 6.91 1.62 29.39
N ASP A 100 5.70 2.18 29.38
CA ASP A 100 4.97 2.62 30.58
C ASP A 100 4.60 1.45 31.50
N ALA A 101 4.35 0.27 30.91
CA ALA A 101 4.13 -0.98 31.63
C ALA A 101 5.41 -1.69 32.10
N GLY A 102 6.60 -1.11 31.87
CA GLY A 102 7.88 -1.69 32.24
C GLY A 102 8.29 -2.95 31.44
N ARG A 103 7.70 -3.17 30.28
CA ARG A 103 7.95 -4.33 29.41
C ARG A 103 9.00 -4.01 28.35
N ALA A 104 10.25 -3.89 28.77
CA ALA A 104 11.38 -3.56 27.89
C ALA A 104 11.55 -4.58 26.73
N ASP A 105 11.28 -5.86 26.98
CA ASP A 105 11.33 -6.94 25.99
C ASP A 105 10.38 -6.74 24.80
N LEU A 106 9.18 -6.21 25.05
CA LEU A 106 8.19 -5.90 24.02
C LEU A 106 8.48 -4.56 23.34
N THR A 107 8.90 -3.56 24.11
CA THR A 107 9.31 -2.26 23.58
C THR A 107 10.43 -2.41 22.54
N GLU A 108 11.43 -3.26 22.83
CA GLU A 108 12.53 -3.49 21.89
C GLU A 108 12.05 -4.15 20.59
N LYS A 109 11.12 -5.11 20.66
CA LYS A 109 10.52 -5.75 19.48
C LYS A 109 9.73 -4.77 18.62
N GLU A 110 8.91 -3.92 19.24
CA GLU A 110 8.16 -2.88 18.51
C GLU A 110 9.11 -1.86 17.88
N ASN A 111 10.16 -1.44 18.58
CA ASN A 111 11.16 -0.53 18.02
C ASN A 111 11.91 -1.16 16.82
N ALA A 112 12.19 -2.45 16.87
CA ALA A 112 12.76 -3.16 15.72
C ALA A 112 11.77 -3.23 14.53
N ALA A 113 10.47 -3.42 14.82
CA ALA A 113 9.44 -3.40 13.78
C ALA A 113 9.28 -2.00 13.16
N ILE A 114 9.33 -0.93 13.97
CA ILE A 114 9.27 0.47 13.51
C ILE A 114 10.40 0.75 12.52
N LYS A 115 11.65 0.36 12.83
CA LYS A 115 12.80 0.56 11.93
C LYS A 115 12.58 -0.09 10.56
N VAL A 116 12.04 -1.31 10.53
CA VAL A 116 11.72 -2.01 9.29
C VAL A 116 10.62 -1.27 8.50
N LEU A 117 9.57 -0.80 9.18
CA LEU A 117 8.48 -0.06 8.53
C LEU A 117 8.96 1.28 7.95
N GLU A 118 9.80 2.00 8.67
CA GLU A 118 10.40 3.27 8.22
C GLU A 118 11.34 3.08 7.03
N GLU A 119 12.12 1.99 7.00
CA GLU A 119 12.95 1.63 5.84
C GLU A 119 12.09 1.49 4.57
N TYR A 120 10.94 0.82 4.66
CA TYR A 120 10.05 0.68 3.51
C TYR A 120 9.30 1.97 3.16
N ALA A 121 8.94 2.78 4.15
CA ALA A 121 8.31 4.08 3.91
C ALA A 121 9.26 5.06 3.21
N GLY A 122 10.55 5.04 3.56
CA GLY A 122 11.58 5.86 2.91
C GLY A 122 11.93 5.44 1.47
N ASN A 123 11.58 4.21 1.07
CA ASN A 123 11.80 3.74 -0.30
C ASN A 123 10.75 4.24 -1.31
N VAL A 124 9.68 4.88 -0.84
CA VAL A 124 8.67 5.47 -1.72
C VAL A 124 9.08 6.90 -2.02
N GLU A 125 9.39 7.17 -3.28
CA GLU A 125 9.66 8.53 -3.75
C GLU A 125 8.37 9.35 -3.62
N THR A 126 8.32 10.21 -2.62
CA THR A 126 7.26 11.19 -2.45
C THR A 126 7.75 12.57 -2.86
N VAL A 127 6.82 13.38 -3.33
CA VAL A 127 7.12 14.78 -3.64
C VAL A 127 7.53 15.50 -2.36
N GLY A 128 8.65 16.22 -2.39
CA GLY A 128 9.19 16.93 -1.24
C GLY A 128 8.22 17.97 -0.67
N GLU A 129 8.26 18.16 0.65
CA GLU A 129 7.36 19.11 1.34
C GLU A 129 7.52 20.56 0.84
N ASP A 130 8.74 20.93 0.47
CA ASP A 130 9.00 22.31 -0.02
C ASP A 130 8.35 22.55 -1.38
N TYR A 131 8.40 21.58 -2.28
CA TYR A 131 7.68 21.65 -3.55
C TYR A 131 6.16 21.68 -3.34
N ILE A 132 5.65 20.91 -2.37
CA ILE A 132 4.21 20.96 -2.03
C ILE A 132 3.83 22.36 -1.57
N LYS A 133 4.62 23.00 -0.69
CA LYS A 133 4.38 24.36 -0.18
C LYS A 133 4.39 25.38 -1.33
N GLU A 134 5.39 25.31 -2.22
CA GLU A 134 5.51 26.20 -3.37
C GLU A 134 4.29 26.12 -4.30
N VAL A 135 3.89 24.90 -4.66
CA VAL A 135 2.72 24.66 -5.51
C VAL A 135 1.42 25.11 -4.83
N VAL A 136 1.27 24.84 -3.53
CA VAL A 136 0.10 25.31 -2.75
C VAL A 136 0.02 26.81 -2.74
N GLN A 137 1.13 27.50 -2.47
CA GLN A 137 1.18 28.97 -2.43
C GLN A 137 0.83 29.56 -3.80
N SER A 138 1.45 29.07 -4.87
CA SER A 138 1.17 29.48 -6.25
C SER A 138 -0.31 29.28 -6.62
N THR A 139 -0.91 28.17 -6.20
CA THR A 139 -2.33 27.88 -6.45
C THR A 139 -3.24 28.81 -5.66
N ILE A 140 -2.92 29.12 -4.41
CA ILE A 140 -3.67 30.07 -3.58
C ILE A 140 -3.61 31.46 -4.20
N ASP A 141 -2.44 31.90 -4.67
CA ASP A 141 -2.26 33.21 -5.30
C ASP A 141 -3.02 33.30 -6.63
N SER A 142 -3.05 32.22 -7.42
CA SER A 142 -3.86 32.14 -8.64
C SER A 142 -5.35 32.24 -8.33
N ILE A 143 -5.84 31.52 -7.30
CA ILE A 143 -7.26 31.60 -6.92
C ILE A 143 -7.63 33.00 -6.42
N LYS A 144 -6.74 33.67 -5.67
CA LYS A 144 -6.96 35.07 -5.22
C LYS A 144 -7.06 36.04 -6.39
N ALA A 145 -6.20 35.86 -7.39
CA ALA A 145 -6.23 36.67 -8.61
C ALA A 145 -7.53 36.46 -9.40
N GLU A 146 -7.99 35.22 -9.53
CA GLU A 146 -9.25 34.88 -10.22
C GLU A 146 -10.50 35.36 -9.43
N ALA A 147 -10.46 35.29 -8.09
CA ALA A 147 -11.59 35.61 -7.22
C ALA A 147 -11.74 37.09 -6.88
N GLN A 148 -10.92 38.01 -7.44
CA GLN A 148 -10.97 39.45 -7.25
C GLN A 148 -11.20 39.90 -5.79
N GLY A 149 -10.55 39.20 -4.80
CA GLY A 149 -10.64 39.53 -3.40
C GLY A 149 -11.68 38.73 -2.60
N ALA A 150 -12.35 37.76 -3.18
CA ALA A 150 -13.21 36.81 -2.44
C ALA A 150 -12.37 35.90 -1.52
N LYS A 151 -12.97 35.50 -0.40
CA LYS A 151 -12.31 34.63 0.60
C LYS A 151 -11.99 33.27 -0.02
N VAL A 152 -10.70 32.91 -0.07
CA VAL A 152 -10.25 31.60 -0.55
C VAL A 152 -10.67 30.53 0.44
N VAL A 153 -11.44 29.55 -0.02
CA VAL A 153 -11.91 28.43 0.80
C VAL A 153 -10.97 27.23 0.61
N MET A 154 -10.61 26.56 1.70
CA MET A 154 -9.73 25.37 1.69
C MET A 154 -10.19 24.31 0.69
N GLY A 155 -11.52 24.12 0.55
CA GLY A 155 -12.11 23.15 -0.37
C GLY A 155 -11.80 23.43 -1.83
N ASP A 156 -11.82 24.69 -2.25
CA ASP A 156 -11.56 25.08 -3.64
C ASP A 156 -10.07 24.90 -3.99
N VAL A 157 -9.18 25.21 -3.07
CA VAL A 157 -7.73 24.98 -3.21
C VAL A 157 -7.44 23.48 -3.35
N LEU A 158 -7.99 22.66 -2.46
CA LEU A 158 -7.82 21.20 -2.51
C LEU A 158 -8.41 20.59 -3.78
N LYS A 159 -9.55 21.10 -4.23
CA LYS A 159 -10.19 20.66 -5.47
C LYS A 159 -9.31 20.99 -6.69
N LYS A 160 -8.74 22.20 -6.76
CA LYS A 160 -7.86 22.63 -7.87
C LYS A 160 -6.53 21.87 -7.88
N LEU A 161 -6.03 21.44 -6.71
CA LEU A 161 -4.78 20.67 -6.57
C LEU A 161 -4.94 19.17 -6.83
N LEU A 162 -6.02 18.55 -6.33
CA LEU A 162 -6.20 17.09 -6.26
C LEU A 162 -7.26 16.54 -7.23
N ALA A 163 -8.02 17.40 -7.91
CA ALA A 163 -9.00 16.96 -8.91
C ALA A 163 -8.32 16.38 -10.15
N PRO A 164 -9.04 15.61 -10.97
CA PRO A 164 -8.59 15.24 -12.31
C PRO A 164 -8.26 16.51 -13.11
N GLY A 165 -7.05 16.61 -13.64
CA GLY A 165 -6.50 17.84 -14.26
C GLY A 165 -5.76 18.75 -13.27
N GLY A 166 -5.65 18.41 -11.99
CA GLY A 166 -4.95 19.20 -10.98
C GLY A 166 -3.42 19.08 -11.07
N VAL A 167 -2.72 20.02 -10.43
CA VAL A 167 -1.25 20.13 -10.49
C VAL A 167 -0.53 18.88 -9.92
N PHE A 168 -1.20 18.15 -9.03
CA PHE A 168 -0.68 16.92 -8.43
C PHE A 168 -1.19 15.64 -9.09
N GLU A 169 -1.90 15.73 -10.21
CA GLU A 169 -2.35 14.54 -10.92
C GLU A 169 -1.14 13.71 -11.39
N GLY A 170 -1.16 12.42 -11.10
CA GLY A 170 -0.07 11.48 -11.45
C GLY A 170 1.20 11.58 -10.61
N LYS A 171 1.28 12.53 -9.68
CA LYS A 171 2.42 12.66 -8.75
C LYS A 171 2.15 11.92 -7.44
N ALA A 172 3.21 11.33 -6.89
CA ALA A 172 3.17 10.63 -5.61
C ALA A 172 3.09 11.63 -4.43
N VAL A 173 1.92 12.22 -4.21
CA VAL A 173 1.69 13.24 -3.19
C VAL A 173 0.73 12.74 -2.12
N GLU A 174 1.07 12.97 -0.87
CA GLU A 174 0.22 12.63 0.26
C GLU A 174 -0.84 13.71 0.50
N LYS A 175 -2.10 13.35 0.36
CA LYS A 175 -3.23 14.27 0.55
C LYS A 175 -3.24 14.95 1.93
N SER A 176 -2.75 14.28 2.97
CA SER A 176 -2.65 14.82 4.32
C SER A 176 -1.62 15.95 4.43
N GLN A 177 -0.48 15.81 3.73
CA GLN A 177 0.56 16.86 3.68
C GLN A 177 0.07 18.08 2.90
N VAL A 178 -0.60 17.87 1.77
CA VAL A 178 -1.23 18.97 1.02
C VAL A 178 -2.25 19.70 1.87
N ALA A 179 -3.13 18.98 2.57
CA ALA A 179 -4.13 19.57 3.44
C ALA A 179 -3.51 20.39 4.60
N LYS A 180 -2.40 19.88 5.19
CA LYS A 180 -1.64 20.62 6.21
C LYS A 180 -1.05 21.90 5.64
N ALA A 181 -0.39 21.83 4.48
CA ALA A 181 0.21 22.99 3.82
C ALA A 181 -0.86 24.05 3.50
N VAL A 182 -1.99 23.66 2.90
CA VAL A 182 -3.10 24.57 2.61
C VAL A 182 -3.61 25.25 3.88
N ARG A 183 -3.79 24.49 4.97
CA ARG A 183 -4.22 25.05 6.25
C ARG A 183 -3.22 26.04 6.80
N GLN A 184 -1.92 25.71 6.80
CA GLN A 184 -0.88 26.63 7.25
C GLN A 184 -0.87 27.97 6.51
N PHE A 185 -1.05 27.95 5.18
CA PHE A 185 -1.09 29.18 4.37
C PHE A 185 -2.40 29.96 4.48
N LEU A 186 -3.51 29.33 4.85
CA LEU A 186 -4.79 30.01 5.09
C LEU A 186 -4.88 30.58 6.51
N ASP A 187 -4.30 29.87 7.52
CA ASP A 187 -4.30 30.31 8.92
C ASP A 187 -3.22 31.35 9.23
N ALA A 188 -2.16 31.43 8.42
CA ALA A 188 -1.07 32.41 8.56
C ALA A 188 -1.44 33.84 8.11
N LYS A 189 -2.69 34.12 7.78
CA LYS A 189 -3.29 35.39 7.40
C LYS A 189 -4.46 35.77 8.29
#